data_8da453f255e33a4c9228885a0216cdfa
#
_entry.id   8da453f255e33a4c9228885a0216cdfa
#
_cell.length_a   1.000
_cell.length_b   1.000
_cell.length_c   1.000
_cell.angle_alpha   90.00
_cell.angle_beta   90.00
_cell.angle_gamma   90.00
#
_symmetry.space_group_name_H-M   'P 1'
#
loop_
_entity.id
_entity.type
_entity.pdbx_description
1 polymer ?
#
loop_
_entity_poly.entity_id
_entity_poly.type
_entity_poly.pdbx_seq_one_letter_code
_entity_poly.pdbx_strand_id
1 'polypeptide(L)'
;MLEKLLIQKDDGSKQLVFIDELPWMDTPKSNFISVLEGFWNSWACGRKNFMLIVCRSSNSWILNKLINNHGGLYGRLTFEIKLNPFCLSECESLLKNMVFGGSPYYLGYLSSALSLIQSVDDLFFSSKARLRNEFERLFKSVFKNPKNAKTVVRLLSTKGKGYTRKEIVEKTDIKEGGAITDVLSALIASDFIITYTPFGESKKNTYYKLIDPFCIFFLRFVEGKDSLNLDNMGLENLDTPKSNARRGLAFENVCFNHIAEIKNALGIKNVATQQTLLSPQREDTVNSQIDLIIERKDNIINLCEIKFYSDDYTVSKEYYRRLLQRIKNIQPLVNKKCAVRNTLITTFGLKKNEYSSAFSDVIVLDDLFSL
;
A
#
# COMPACT_ATOMS: atom_id res chain seq x y z
N MET A 1 -33.96 13.56 -17.30
CA MET A 1 -33.90 12.48 -18.33
C MET A 1 -33.88 11.10 -17.67
N LEU A 2 -32.97 10.82 -16.75
CA LEU A 2 -32.87 9.52 -16.06
C LEU A 2 -34.15 9.16 -15.30
N GLU A 3 -34.71 10.06 -14.49
CA GLU A 3 -35.94 9.87 -13.75
C GLU A 3 -37.11 9.47 -14.68
N LYS A 4 -37.32 10.20 -15.78
CA LYS A 4 -38.39 9.87 -16.76
C LYS A 4 -38.23 8.48 -17.35
N LEU A 5 -36.99 8.07 -17.65
CA LEU A 5 -36.69 6.75 -18.18
C LEU A 5 -37.00 5.65 -17.14
N LEU A 6 -36.64 5.88 -15.88
CA LEU A 6 -36.88 4.95 -14.80
C LEU A 6 -38.36 4.79 -14.48
N ILE A 7 -39.13 5.91 -14.52
CA ILE A 7 -40.59 5.87 -14.35
C ILE A 7 -41.24 5.09 -15.49
N GLN A 8 -40.81 5.30 -16.74
CA GLN A 8 -41.35 4.58 -17.90
C GLN A 8 -41.06 3.07 -17.87
N LYS A 9 -40.01 2.65 -17.21
CA LYS A 9 -39.61 1.24 -17.08
C LYS A 9 -39.99 0.61 -15.74
N ASP A 10 -40.76 1.35 -14.91
CA ASP A 10 -41.16 0.85 -13.59
C ASP A 10 -42.33 -0.11 -13.72
N ASP A 11 -42.05 -1.37 -13.63
CA ASP A 11 -43.00 -2.48 -13.59
C ASP A 11 -43.17 -3.05 -12.16
N GLY A 12 -42.64 -2.33 -11.15
CA GLY A 12 -42.63 -2.77 -9.75
C GLY A 12 -41.42 -3.67 -9.39
N SER A 13 -40.63 -4.07 -10.36
CA SER A 13 -39.38 -4.82 -10.10
C SER A 13 -38.28 -3.93 -9.55
N LYS A 14 -37.23 -4.58 -9.03
CA LYS A 14 -36.04 -3.86 -8.53
C LYS A 14 -35.29 -3.20 -9.69
N GLN A 15 -35.03 -1.92 -9.56
CA GLN A 15 -34.30 -1.12 -10.52
C GLN A 15 -32.90 -0.81 -9.97
N LEU A 16 -31.87 -1.09 -10.76
CA LEU A 16 -30.47 -0.79 -10.46
C LEU A 16 -29.92 0.19 -11.49
N VAL A 17 -29.36 1.27 -11.02
CA VAL A 17 -28.55 2.21 -11.85
C VAL A 17 -27.11 2.15 -11.37
N PHE A 18 -26.22 1.81 -12.28
CA PHE A 18 -24.77 1.82 -12.04
C PHE A 18 -24.12 2.94 -12.86
N ILE A 19 -23.46 3.86 -12.18
CA ILE A 19 -22.71 4.96 -12.82
C ILE A 19 -21.23 4.73 -12.57
N ASP A 20 -20.55 4.31 -13.64
CA ASP A 20 -19.10 4.15 -13.62
C ASP A 20 -18.41 5.49 -13.83
N GLU A 21 -17.25 5.65 -13.19
CA GLU A 21 -16.42 6.86 -13.28
C GLU A 21 -17.22 8.17 -13.12
N LEU A 22 -18.02 8.26 -12.05
CA LEU A 22 -18.91 9.39 -11.75
C LEU A 22 -18.24 10.77 -11.92
N PRO A 23 -16.96 10.98 -11.58
CA PRO A 23 -16.30 12.29 -11.75
C PRO A 23 -16.22 12.81 -13.16
N TRP A 24 -16.30 11.95 -14.17
CA TRP A 24 -16.27 12.40 -15.57
C TRP A 24 -17.50 13.22 -15.94
N MET A 25 -18.57 13.04 -15.17
CA MET A 25 -19.78 13.84 -15.32
C MET A 25 -19.73 15.19 -14.58
N ASP A 26 -18.84 15.32 -13.57
CA ASP A 26 -18.66 16.53 -12.77
C ASP A 26 -17.66 17.50 -13.43
N THR A 27 -18.03 18.02 -14.58
CA THR A 27 -17.25 19.07 -15.24
C THR A 27 -17.55 20.45 -14.64
N PRO A 28 -16.65 21.44 -14.73
CA PRO A 28 -16.84 22.77 -14.12
C PRO A 28 -18.13 23.50 -14.51
N LYS A 29 -18.79 23.10 -15.61
CA LYS A 29 -20.01 23.72 -16.12
C LYS A 29 -21.24 22.81 -16.06
N SER A 30 -21.10 21.57 -15.57
CA SER A 30 -22.18 20.57 -15.65
C SER A 30 -23.23 20.71 -14.54
N ASN A 31 -22.91 21.35 -13.40
CA ASN A 31 -23.70 21.32 -12.17
C ASN A 31 -24.18 19.90 -11.78
N PHE A 32 -23.41 18.88 -12.20
CA PHE A 32 -23.83 17.50 -12.10
C PHE A 32 -24.15 17.07 -10.69
N ILE A 33 -23.34 17.46 -9.70
CA ILE A 33 -23.57 17.12 -8.29
C ILE A 33 -24.92 17.64 -7.81
N SER A 34 -25.24 18.92 -8.08
CA SER A 34 -26.54 19.50 -7.70
C SER A 34 -27.72 18.82 -8.38
N VAL A 35 -27.54 18.39 -9.63
CA VAL A 35 -28.57 17.61 -10.37
C VAL A 35 -28.74 16.22 -9.74
N LEU A 36 -27.64 15.57 -9.37
CA LEU A 36 -27.67 14.28 -8.68
C LEU A 36 -28.31 14.37 -7.29
N GLU A 37 -28.00 15.42 -6.54
CA GLU A 37 -28.65 15.75 -5.26
C GLU A 37 -30.16 15.93 -5.43
N GLY A 38 -30.59 16.74 -6.43
CA GLY A 38 -31.99 16.94 -6.76
C GLY A 38 -32.67 15.63 -7.09
N PHE A 39 -32.12 14.83 -7.98
CA PHE A 39 -32.64 13.52 -8.37
C PHE A 39 -32.79 12.58 -7.16
N TRP A 40 -31.77 12.48 -6.32
CA TRP A 40 -31.81 11.63 -5.15
C TRP A 40 -32.85 12.07 -4.14
N ASN A 41 -32.82 13.34 -3.74
CA ASN A 41 -33.67 13.84 -2.67
C ASN A 41 -35.15 14.00 -3.08
N SER A 42 -35.43 14.30 -4.36
CA SER A 42 -36.82 14.50 -4.81
C SER A 42 -37.52 13.19 -5.22
N TRP A 43 -36.77 12.21 -5.74
CA TRP A 43 -37.40 11.03 -6.34
C TRP A 43 -36.82 9.70 -5.83
N ALA A 44 -35.50 9.52 -5.83
CA ALA A 44 -34.89 8.22 -5.63
C ALA A 44 -34.94 7.72 -4.17
N CYS A 45 -34.70 8.61 -3.20
CA CYS A 45 -34.60 8.23 -1.78
C CYS A 45 -35.90 7.66 -1.19
N GLY A 46 -37.06 7.96 -1.75
CA GLY A 46 -38.36 7.44 -1.33
C GLY A 46 -38.70 6.04 -1.88
N ARG A 47 -37.91 5.51 -2.81
CA ARG A 47 -38.23 4.27 -3.51
C ARG A 47 -37.56 3.05 -2.85
N LYS A 48 -38.38 2.04 -2.53
CA LYS A 48 -37.90 0.79 -1.93
C LYS A 48 -37.34 -0.19 -2.96
N ASN A 49 -37.67 0.00 -4.24
CA ASN A 49 -37.25 -0.85 -5.35
C ASN A 49 -36.10 -0.26 -6.18
N PHE A 50 -35.47 0.83 -5.72
CA PHE A 50 -34.41 1.52 -6.45
C PHE A 50 -33.06 1.46 -5.73
N MET A 51 -32.00 1.16 -6.47
CA MET A 51 -30.61 1.20 -6.00
C MET A 51 -29.76 1.99 -6.98
N LEU A 52 -29.00 2.94 -6.46
CA LEU A 52 -27.96 3.66 -7.20
C LEU A 52 -26.59 3.24 -6.69
N ILE A 53 -25.78 2.72 -7.60
CA ILE A 53 -24.37 2.40 -7.35
C ILE A 53 -23.54 3.39 -8.15
N VAL A 54 -22.58 4.01 -7.52
CA VAL A 54 -21.62 4.92 -8.15
C VAL A 54 -20.21 4.44 -7.87
N CYS A 55 -19.37 4.44 -8.87
CA CYS A 55 -17.97 4.05 -8.67
C CYS A 55 -16.99 5.05 -9.24
N ARG A 56 -15.72 4.86 -8.88
CA ARG A 56 -14.60 5.65 -9.29
C ARG A 56 -13.26 4.97 -9.03
N SER A 57 -12.28 5.22 -9.90
CA SER A 57 -10.90 4.72 -9.79
C SER A 57 -10.05 5.48 -8.75
N SER A 58 -10.43 6.70 -8.31
CA SER A 58 -9.66 7.49 -7.31
C SER A 58 -10.54 7.96 -6.14
N ASN A 59 -10.14 7.59 -4.91
CA ASN A 59 -10.93 7.85 -3.69
C ASN A 59 -11.05 9.33 -3.32
N SER A 60 -10.09 10.19 -3.70
CA SER A 60 -10.05 11.59 -3.26
C SER A 60 -11.28 12.41 -3.68
N TRP A 61 -11.83 12.17 -4.87
CA TRP A 61 -13.02 12.89 -5.33
C TRP A 61 -14.28 12.48 -4.57
N ILE A 62 -14.52 11.16 -4.39
CA ILE A 62 -15.67 10.64 -3.62
C ILE A 62 -15.61 11.17 -2.19
N LEU A 63 -14.43 11.09 -1.54
CA LEU A 63 -14.25 11.62 -0.19
C LEU A 63 -14.61 13.10 -0.11
N ASN A 64 -14.14 13.91 -1.04
CA ASN A 64 -14.34 15.36 -0.99
C ASN A 64 -15.72 15.82 -1.46
N LYS A 65 -16.32 15.13 -2.44
CA LYS A 65 -17.55 15.58 -3.08
C LYS A 65 -18.81 14.87 -2.62
N LEU A 66 -18.70 13.62 -2.13
CA LEU A 66 -19.84 12.84 -1.66
C LEU A 66 -19.81 12.61 -0.14
N ILE A 67 -18.70 12.15 0.40
CA ILE A 67 -18.61 11.74 1.82
C ILE A 67 -18.44 12.95 2.73
N ASN A 68 -17.44 13.81 2.46
CA ASN A 68 -17.09 14.96 3.29
C ASN A 68 -17.79 16.26 2.84
N ASN A 69 -18.63 16.19 1.82
CA ASN A 69 -19.38 17.35 1.35
C ASN A 69 -20.60 17.58 2.25
N HIS A 70 -20.71 18.76 2.85
CA HIS A 70 -21.88 19.17 3.65
C HIS A 70 -23.13 19.55 2.79
N GLY A 71 -23.15 19.13 1.52
CA GLY A 71 -24.28 19.34 0.59
C GLY A 71 -25.44 18.35 0.79
N GLY A 72 -26.36 18.34 -0.15
CA GLY A 72 -27.60 17.55 -0.10
C GLY A 72 -27.43 16.03 -0.18
N LEU A 73 -26.22 15.55 -0.49
CA LEU A 73 -25.87 14.11 -0.45
C LEU A 73 -25.24 13.67 0.88
N TYR A 74 -25.00 14.59 1.81
CA TYR A 74 -24.46 14.26 3.12
C TYR A 74 -25.36 13.28 3.87
N GLY A 75 -24.76 12.19 4.38
CA GLY A 75 -25.49 11.13 5.11
C GLY A 75 -26.45 10.29 4.24
N ARG A 76 -26.34 10.37 2.90
CA ARG A 76 -27.19 9.58 1.96
C ARG A 76 -26.53 8.30 1.49
N LEU A 77 -25.24 8.10 1.74
CA LEU A 77 -24.56 6.84 1.47
C LEU A 77 -25.00 5.78 2.46
N THR A 78 -25.51 4.66 1.96
CA THR A 78 -25.91 3.51 2.77
C THR A 78 -24.81 2.49 2.92
N PHE A 79 -23.98 2.35 1.90
CA PHE A 79 -22.81 1.47 1.90
C PHE A 79 -21.64 2.12 1.17
N GLU A 80 -20.44 1.86 1.69
CA GLU A 80 -19.18 2.19 1.03
C GLU A 80 -18.37 0.89 0.88
N ILE A 81 -17.97 0.59 -0.35
CA ILE A 81 -17.16 -0.58 -0.67
C ILE A 81 -15.85 -0.09 -1.25
N LYS A 82 -14.75 -0.33 -0.53
CA LYS A 82 -13.39 -0.14 -1.05
C LYS A 82 -12.91 -1.47 -1.61
N LEU A 83 -12.71 -1.50 -2.94
CA LEU A 83 -12.07 -2.64 -3.59
C LEU A 83 -10.56 -2.51 -3.42
N ASN A 84 -9.99 -3.38 -2.60
CA ASN A 84 -8.55 -3.46 -2.43
C ASN A 84 -7.93 -4.34 -3.53
N PRO A 85 -6.63 -4.18 -3.82
CA PRO A 85 -5.88 -5.16 -4.60
C PRO A 85 -6.00 -6.55 -3.98
N PHE A 86 -5.82 -7.60 -4.78
CA PHE A 86 -5.79 -8.97 -4.30
C PHE A 86 -4.70 -9.17 -3.24
N CYS A 87 -5.05 -9.83 -2.16
CA CYS A 87 -4.09 -10.24 -1.14
C CYS A 87 -3.23 -11.41 -1.63
N LEU A 88 -2.29 -11.87 -0.81
CA LEU A 88 -1.40 -12.98 -1.20
C LEU A 88 -2.16 -14.26 -1.52
N SER A 89 -3.16 -14.64 -0.72
CA SER A 89 -3.99 -15.82 -0.95
C SER A 89 -4.73 -15.76 -2.29
N GLU A 90 -5.23 -14.59 -2.66
CA GLU A 90 -5.91 -14.37 -3.95
C GLU A 90 -4.93 -14.31 -5.14
N CYS A 91 -3.71 -13.83 -4.93
CA CYS A 91 -2.66 -13.83 -5.96
C CYS A 91 -2.00 -15.20 -6.15
N GLU A 92 -2.12 -16.11 -5.18
CA GLU A 92 -1.48 -17.43 -5.14
C GLU A 92 0.04 -17.39 -5.35
N SER A 93 0.69 -16.24 -5.21
CA SER A 93 2.12 -16.08 -5.45
C SER A 93 2.69 -14.81 -4.84
N LEU A 94 3.66 -14.95 -3.94
CA LEU A 94 4.42 -13.84 -3.38
C LEU A 94 5.10 -12.99 -4.47
N LEU A 95 5.78 -13.63 -5.41
CA LEU A 95 6.55 -12.91 -6.43
C LEU A 95 5.65 -12.08 -7.36
N LYS A 96 4.45 -12.59 -7.71
CA LYS A 96 3.46 -11.80 -8.47
C LYS A 96 3.03 -10.57 -7.68
N ASN A 97 2.74 -10.73 -6.39
CA ASN A 97 2.34 -9.62 -5.53
C ASN A 97 3.47 -8.59 -5.37
N MET A 98 4.72 -9.02 -5.21
CA MET A 98 5.89 -8.13 -5.10
C MET A 98 6.11 -7.25 -6.34
N VAL A 99 5.69 -7.69 -7.53
CA VAL A 99 5.85 -6.95 -8.79
C VAL A 99 4.60 -6.16 -9.14
N PHE A 100 3.43 -6.79 -9.06
CA PHE A 100 2.17 -6.28 -9.60
C PHE A 100 1.18 -5.79 -8.53
N GLY A 101 1.48 -6.02 -7.25
CA GLY A 101 0.71 -5.52 -6.13
C GLY A 101 -0.71 -6.07 -5.98
N GLY A 102 -0.98 -7.24 -6.55
CA GLY A 102 -2.33 -7.83 -6.51
C GLY A 102 -3.35 -7.12 -7.39
N SER A 103 -2.94 -6.23 -8.30
CA SER A 103 -3.85 -5.60 -9.25
C SER A 103 -4.40 -6.62 -10.25
N PRO A 104 -5.74 -6.87 -10.31
CA PRO A 104 -6.33 -7.79 -11.27
C PRO A 104 -5.97 -7.44 -12.73
N TYR A 105 -5.87 -6.15 -13.02
CA TYR A 105 -5.49 -5.65 -14.33
C TYR A 105 -4.11 -6.15 -14.77
N TYR A 106 -3.11 -6.07 -13.89
CA TYR A 106 -1.75 -6.53 -14.21
C TYR A 106 -1.66 -8.06 -14.19
N LEU A 107 -2.32 -8.71 -13.23
CA LEU A 107 -2.33 -10.17 -13.13
C LEU A 107 -2.99 -10.81 -14.35
N GLY A 108 -3.97 -10.15 -14.97
CA GLY A 108 -4.63 -10.61 -16.19
C GLY A 108 -3.72 -10.68 -17.44
N TYR A 109 -2.53 -10.07 -17.38
CA TYR A 109 -1.53 -10.20 -18.45
C TYR A 109 -0.58 -11.40 -18.27
N LEU A 110 -0.60 -12.04 -17.11
CA LEU A 110 0.28 -13.16 -16.83
C LEU A 110 -0.22 -14.43 -17.50
N SER A 111 0.68 -15.10 -18.21
CA SER A 111 0.40 -16.40 -18.83
C SER A 111 0.87 -17.54 -17.93
N SER A 112 0.03 -18.55 -17.76
CA SER A 112 0.42 -19.80 -17.07
C SER A 112 1.49 -20.61 -17.82
N ALA A 113 1.68 -20.34 -19.13
CA ALA A 113 2.71 -20.99 -19.95
C ALA A 113 4.11 -20.37 -19.77
N LEU A 114 4.22 -19.21 -19.11
CA LEU A 114 5.48 -18.51 -18.90
C LEU A 114 5.83 -18.49 -17.42
N SER A 115 7.13 -18.59 -17.10
CA SER A 115 7.60 -18.26 -15.76
C SER A 115 7.33 -16.79 -15.44
N LEU A 116 7.30 -16.42 -14.16
CA LEU A 116 7.12 -15.02 -13.78
C LEU A 116 8.20 -14.12 -14.39
N ILE A 117 9.43 -14.59 -14.45
CA ILE A 117 10.57 -13.85 -15.02
C ILE A 117 10.35 -13.59 -16.51
N GLN A 118 9.94 -14.61 -17.26
CA GLN A 118 9.60 -14.47 -18.69
C GLN A 118 8.43 -13.51 -18.90
N SER A 119 7.42 -13.57 -18.01
CA SER A 119 6.28 -12.64 -18.03
C SER A 119 6.72 -11.20 -17.78
N VAL A 120 7.61 -10.97 -16.82
CA VAL A 120 8.18 -9.65 -16.51
C VAL A 120 8.98 -9.12 -17.71
N ASP A 121 9.82 -9.96 -18.33
CA ASP A 121 10.56 -9.57 -19.53
C ASP A 121 9.63 -9.19 -20.69
N ASP A 122 8.60 -9.99 -20.96
CA ASP A 122 7.62 -9.69 -22.01
C ASP A 122 6.85 -8.41 -21.73
N LEU A 123 6.40 -8.20 -20.49
CA LEU A 123 5.53 -7.08 -20.12
C LEU A 123 6.27 -5.74 -20.01
N PHE A 124 7.55 -5.73 -19.60
CA PHE A 124 8.28 -4.49 -19.34
C PHE A 124 9.45 -4.22 -20.29
N PHE A 125 10.10 -5.25 -20.82
CA PHE A 125 11.38 -5.12 -21.51
C PHE A 125 11.35 -5.49 -22.99
N SER A 126 10.42 -6.33 -23.44
CA SER A 126 10.31 -6.70 -24.86
C SER A 126 10.01 -5.48 -25.77
N SER A 127 10.25 -5.62 -27.06
CA SER A 127 9.94 -4.59 -28.07
C SER A 127 8.44 -4.22 -28.09
N LYS A 128 7.57 -5.13 -27.67
CA LYS A 128 6.11 -4.96 -27.59
C LYS A 128 5.59 -4.84 -26.14
N ALA A 129 6.48 -4.50 -25.21
CA ALA A 129 6.16 -4.45 -23.78
C ALA A 129 4.95 -3.55 -23.46
N ARG A 130 3.87 -4.17 -22.99
CA ARG A 130 2.59 -3.49 -22.73
C ARG A 130 2.66 -2.53 -21.55
N LEU A 131 3.47 -2.85 -20.54
CA LEU A 131 3.56 -2.11 -19.29
C LEU A 131 4.75 -1.13 -19.24
N ARG A 132 5.53 -1.00 -20.30
CA ARG A 132 6.67 -0.06 -20.38
C ARG A 132 6.28 1.39 -20.07
N ASN A 133 5.11 1.83 -20.56
CA ASN A 133 4.60 3.19 -20.37
C ASN A 133 3.47 3.26 -19.33
N GLU A 134 3.24 2.17 -18.60
CA GLU A 134 2.10 2.06 -17.70
C GLU A 134 2.17 3.04 -16.53
N PHE A 135 3.35 3.31 -15.99
CA PHE A 135 3.55 4.31 -14.94
C PHE A 135 3.00 5.69 -15.36
N GLU A 136 3.28 6.11 -16.58
CA GLU A 136 2.76 7.38 -17.10
C GLU A 136 1.24 7.36 -17.28
N ARG A 137 0.68 6.25 -17.76
CA ARG A 137 -0.76 6.08 -17.97
C ARG A 137 -1.51 6.04 -16.65
N LEU A 138 -1.02 5.26 -15.69
CA LEU A 138 -1.58 5.11 -14.36
C LEU A 138 -1.72 6.46 -13.67
N PHE A 139 -0.66 7.25 -13.63
CA PHE A 139 -0.70 8.57 -12.99
C PHE A 139 -1.61 9.57 -13.72
N LYS A 140 -1.71 9.50 -15.04
CA LYS A 140 -2.63 10.34 -15.81
C LYS A 140 -4.10 9.96 -15.55
N SER A 141 -4.40 8.69 -15.34
CA SER A 141 -5.77 8.24 -15.08
C SER A 141 -6.23 8.54 -13.65
N VAL A 142 -5.32 8.40 -12.65
CA VAL A 142 -5.67 8.51 -11.23
C VAL A 142 -5.63 9.94 -10.71
N PHE A 143 -4.68 10.76 -11.16
CA PHE A 143 -4.40 12.05 -10.55
C PHE A 143 -4.75 13.25 -11.43
N LYS A 144 -5.42 14.23 -10.83
CA LYS A 144 -5.72 15.51 -11.48
C LYS A 144 -4.43 16.28 -11.82
N ASN A 145 -3.42 16.19 -10.98
CA ASN A 145 -2.08 16.75 -11.22
C ASN A 145 -1.04 15.62 -11.24
N PRO A 146 -0.91 14.89 -12.35
CA PRO A 146 -0.02 13.74 -12.44
C PRO A 146 1.46 14.10 -12.33
N LYS A 147 1.86 15.32 -12.72
CA LYS A 147 3.26 15.77 -12.64
C LYS A 147 3.75 15.76 -11.19
N ASN A 148 3.04 16.45 -10.30
CA ASN A 148 3.43 16.53 -8.88
C ASN A 148 3.36 15.17 -8.19
N ALA A 149 2.32 14.37 -8.47
CA ALA A 149 2.21 13.02 -7.90
C ALA A 149 3.40 12.14 -8.30
N LYS A 150 3.80 12.14 -9.57
CA LYS A 150 4.99 11.41 -10.06
C LYS A 150 6.28 11.90 -9.42
N THR A 151 6.45 13.23 -9.27
CA THR A 151 7.63 13.80 -8.62
C THR A 151 7.76 13.31 -7.18
N VAL A 152 6.67 13.32 -6.41
CA VAL A 152 6.66 12.82 -5.03
C VAL A 152 6.97 11.32 -4.99
N VAL A 153 6.32 10.50 -5.82
CA VAL A 153 6.53 9.05 -5.83
C VAL A 153 7.96 8.68 -6.24
N ARG A 154 8.54 9.37 -7.23
CA ARG A 154 9.96 9.18 -7.59
C ARG A 154 10.88 9.52 -6.42
N LEU A 155 10.65 10.62 -5.72
CA LEU A 155 11.43 10.94 -4.53
C LEU A 155 11.28 9.86 -3.46
N LEU A 156 10.05 9.43 -3.15
CA LEU A 156 9.80 8.42 -2.11
C LEU A 156 10.43 7.06 -2.45
N SER A 157 10.58 6.71 -3.72
CA SER A 157 11.21 5.46 -4.15
C SER A 157 12.71 5.39 -3.84
N THR A 158 13.36 6.53 -3.62
CA THR A 158 14.82 6.61 -3.35
C THR A 158 15.21 6.18 -1.94
N LYS A 159 14.25 6.20 -0.97
CA LYS A 159 14.51 5.93 0.44
C LYS A 159 13.43 5.06 1.04
N GLY A 160 13.77 3.83 1.41
CA GLY A 160 12.80 2.82 1.88
C GLY A 160 11.97 3.27 3.09
N LYS A 161 12.53 4.06 4.01
CA LYS A 161 11.80 4.66 5.13
C LYS A 161 10.89 5.84 4.73
N GLY A 162 11.03 6.37 3.53
CA GLY A 162 10.31 7.55 3.07
C GLY A 162 10.91 8.87 3.58
N TYR A 163 10.09 9.92 3.50
CA TYR A 163 10.49 11.30 3.82
C TYR A 163 9.40 11.99 4.63
N THR A 164 9.78 12.97 5.44
CA THR A 164 8.86 13.90 6.09
C THR A 164 8.29 14.89 5.07
N ARG A 165 7.16 15.53 5.40
CA ARG A 165 6.58 16.57 4.55
C ARG A 165 7.60 17.68 4.23
N LYS A 166 8.36 18.12 5.23
CA LYS A 166 9.39 19.15 5.08
C LYS A 166 10.47 18.72 4.08
N GLU A 167 11.01 17.51 4.21
CA GLU A 167 11.99 16.96 3.28
C GLU A 167 11.43 16.83 1.85
N ILE A 168 10.15 16.48 1.69
CA ILE A 168 9.49 16.39 0.37
C ILE A 168 9.45 17.77 -0.29
N VAL A 169 9.02 18.80 0.42
CA VAL A 169 8.98 20.18 -0.09
C VAL A 169 10.37 20.67 -0.44
N GLU A 170 11.37 20.45 0.43
CA GLU A 170 12.77 20.87 0.19
C GLU A 170 13.41 20.18 -1.01
N LYS A 171 13.00 18.95 -1.32
CA LYS A 171 13.59 18.12 -2.40
C LYS A 171 12.79 18.12 -3.70
N THR A 172 11.65 18.80 -3.73
CA THR A 172 10.80 18.93 -4.91
C THR A 172 10.50 20.40 -5.17
N ASP A 173 10.13 20.75 -6.39
CA ASP A 173 9.72 22.12 -6.74
C ASP A 173 8.26 22.40 -6.35
N ILE A 174 7.65 21.56 -5.49
CA ILE A 174 6.26 21.70 -5.07
C ILE A 174 6.20 22.66 -3.88
N LYS A 175 5.48 23.77 -4.05
CA LYS A 175 5.36 24.78 -2.99
C LYS A 175 4.63 24.22 -1.76
N GLU A 176 5.11 24.63 -0.57
CA GLU A 176 4.38 24.39 0.69
C GLU A 176 2.99 25.02 0.63
N GLY A 177 2.00 24.34 1.21
CA GLY A 177 0.60 24.78 1.25
C GLY A 177 -0.38 23.76 0.65
N GLY A 178 -1.42 24.28 -0.04
CA GLY A 178 -2.48 23.45 -0.63
C GLY A 178 -1.97 22.43 -1.66
N ALA A 179 -1.05 22.84 -2.54
CA ALA A 179 -0.56 21.97 -3.62
C ALA A 179 0.07 20.68 -3.12
N ILE A 180 0.97 20.74 -2.13
CA ILE A 180 1.58 19.53 -1.56
C ILE A 180 0.57 18.73 -0.72
N THR A 181 -0.35 19.41 -0.01
CA THR A 181 -1.41 18.76 0.77
C THR A 181 -2.31 17.92 -0.13
N ASP A 182 -2.78 18.50 -1.24
CA ASP A 182 -3.65 17.82 -2.19
C ASP A 182 -2.98 16.59 -2.81
N VAL A 183 -1.70 16.72 -3.19
CA VAL A 183 -0.93 15.62 -3.76
C VAL A 183 -0.73 14.48 -2.75
N LEU A 184 -0.30 14.79 -1.53
CA LEU A 184 -0.08 13.78 -0.50
C LEU A 184 -1.40 13.10 -0.10
N SER A 185 -2.48 13.86 0.06
CA SER A 185 -3.81 13.32 0.36
C SER A 185 -4.33 12.41 -0.75
N ALA A 186 -4.13 12.80 -2.02
CA ALA A 186 -4.53 11.98 -3.16
C ALA A 186 -3.72 10.66 -3.24
N LEU A 187 -2.40 10.72 -3.01
CA LEU A 187 -1.53 9.53 -2.98
C LEU A 187 -1.90 8.56 -1.85
N ILE A 188 -2.24 9.09 -0.65
CA ILE A 188 -2.71 8.29 0.48
C ILE A 188 -4.08 7.67 0.15
N ALA A 189 -5.02 8.45 -0.33
CA ALA A 189 -6.37 7.99 -0.65
C ALA A 189 -6.41 6.92 -1.76
N SER A 190 -5.38 6.89 -2.61
CA SER A 190 -5.23 5.91 -3.70
C SER A 190 -4.25 4.78 -3.36
N ASP A 191 -3.87 4.62 -2.10
CA ASP A 191 -3.01 3.56 -1.56
C ASP A 191 -1.60 3.46 -2.18
N PHE A 192 -1.09 4.54 -2.79
CA PHE A 192 0.29 4.57 -3.28
C PHE A 192 1.29 4.72 -2.13
N ILE A 193 0.91 5.49 -1.11
CA ILE A 193 1.75 5.79 0.04
C ILE A 193 1.00 5.61 1.35
N ILE A 194 1.74 5.30 2.39
CA ILE A 194 1.25 5.34 3.78
C ILE A 194 1.94 6.45 4.56
N THR A 195 1.33 6.82 5.68
CA THR A 195 1.94 7.68 6.67
C THR A 195 2.22 6.91 7.96
N TYR A 196 3.32 7.20 8.60
CA TYR A 196 3.63 6.71 9.94
C TYR A 196 4.41 7.74 10.73
N THR A 197 4.27 7.71 12.05
CA THR A 197 5.12 8.47 12.96
C THR A 197 6.11 7.50 13.57
N PRO A 198 7.44 7.74 13.49
CA PRO A 198 8.42 6.86 14.10
C PRO A 198 8.15 6.65 15.58
N PHE A 199 8.49 5.47 16.07
CA PHE A 199 8.27 5.08 17.47
C PHE A 199 8.95 6.06 18.44
N GLY A 200 8.20 6.54 19.43
CA GLY A 200 8.67 7.51 20.42
C GLY A 200 8.75 8.96 19.92
N GLU A 201 8.33 9.25 18.68
CA GLU A 201 8.31 10.60 18.16
C GLU A 201 6.92 11.25 18.18
N SER A 202 6.89 12.57 18.03
CA SER A 202 5.63 13.32 17.94
C SER A 202 5.03 13.27 16.53
N LYS A 203 3.72 13.46 16.39
CA LYS A 203 3.01 13.52 15.09
C LYS A 203 3.58 14.58 14.12
N LYS A 204 4.36 15.55 14.60
CA LYS A 204 5.04 16.52 13.73
C LYS A 204 6.08 15.88 12.82
N ASN A 205 6.61 14.73 13.20
CA ASN A 205 7.61 13.96 12.48
C ASN A 205 6.99 12.82 11.67
N THR A 206 5.81 13.03 11.09
CA THR A 206 5.15 12.05 10.23
C THR A 206 5.94 11.86 8.92
N TYR A 207 6.23 10.60 8.61
CA TYR A 207 6.86 10.17 7.36
C TYR A 207 5.80 9.72 6.36
N TYR A 208 6.14 9.90 5.08
CA TYR A 208 5.41 9.40 3.93
C TYR A 208 6.25 8.32 3.25
N LYS A 209 5.73 7.11 3.15
CA LYS A 209 6.43 5.94 2.59
C LYS A 209 5.68 5.41 1.39
N LEU A 210 6.41 5.17 0.28
CA LEU A 210 5.88 4.49 -0.90
C LEU A 210 5.70 3.00 -0.59
N ILE A 211 4.50 2.46 -0.85
CA ILE A 211 4.17 1.05 -0.61
C ILE A 211 3.63 0.35 -1.85
N ASP A 212 3.22 1.08 -2.89
CA ASP A 212 2.70 0.48 -4.13
C ASP A 212 3.79 -0.37 -4.81
N PRO A 213 3.59 -1.70 -4.94
CA PRO A 213 4.61 -2.60 -5.47
C PRO A 213 4.95 -2.33 -6.93
N PHE A 214 3.95 -2.03 -7.78
CA PHE A 214 4.17 -1.72 -9.18
C PHE A 214 5.06 -0.48 -9.34
N CYS A 215 4.77 0.62 -8.63
CA CYS A 215 5.59 1.82 -8.67
C CYS A 215 7.02 1.58 -8.19
N ILE A 216 7.18 0.81 -7.10
CA ILE A 216 8.50 0.46 -6.56
C ILE A 216 9.29 -0.36 -7.57
N PHE A 217 8.64 -1.37 -8.18
CA PHE A 217 9.26 -2.20 -9.20
C PHE A 217 9.64 -1.37 -10.43
N PHE A 218 8.69 -0.61 -10.98
CA PHE A 218 8.89 0.19 -12.18
C PHE A 218 10.03 1.20 -12.04
N LEU A 219 10.03 1.99 -10.97
CA LEU A 219 11.04 3.03 -10.73
C LEU A 219 12.44 2.47 -10.48
N ARG A 220 12.55 1.25 -9.98
CA ARG A 220 13.85 0.63 -9.67
C ARG A 220 14.42 -0.21 -10.79
N PHE A 221 13.57 -0.81 -11.61
CA PHE A 221 14.00 -1.80 -12.58
C PHE A 221 13.72 -1.40 -14.04
N VAL A 222 12.72 -0.55 -14.28
CA VAL A 222 12.26 -0.23 -15.64
C VAL A 222 12.62 1.19 -16.04
N GLU A 223 12.33 2.18 -15.19
CA GLU A 223 12.57 3.59 -15.53
C GLU A 223 14.05 3.88 -15.80
N GLY A 224 14.32 4.65 -16.85
CA GLY A 224 15.67 5.08 -17.22
C GLY A 224 16.55 4.02 -17.88
N LYS A 225 15.98 2.86 -18.26
CA LYS A 225 16.72 1.85 -19.03
C LYS A 225 16.41 1.98 -20.53
N ASP A 226 17.47 2.12 -21.32
CA ASP A 226 17.38 2.27 -22.76
C ASP A 226 16.88 1.00 -23.43
N SER A 227 16.01 1.18 -24.43
CA SER A 227 15.33 0.11 -25.16
C SER A 227 16.25 -0.75 -26.05
N LEU A 228 17.52 -0.40 -26.20
CA LEU A 228 18.44 -1.04 -27.15
C LEU A 228 19.14 -2.30 -26.59
N ASN A 229 19.08 -2.55 -25.29
CA ASN A 229 19.75 -3.70 -24.63
C ASN A 229 18.86 -4.41 -23.62
N LEU A 230 17.55 -4.51 -23.89
CA LEU A 230 16.59 -4.97 -22.90
C LEU A 230 16.23 -6.44 -22.99
N ASP A 231 16.63 -7.16 -24.03
CA ASP A 231 16.37 -8.59 -24.14
C ASP A 231 17.10 -9.35 -23.04
N ASN A 232 16.33 -10.07 -22.21
CA ASN A 232 16.77 -10.86 -21.05
C ASN A 232 17.25 -10.08 -19.80
N MET A 233 16.96 -8.78 -19.68
CA MET A 233 17.38 -8.02 -18.50
C MET A 233 16.72 -8.48 -17.18
N GLY A 234 15.53 -9.08 -17.24
CA GLY A 234 14.89 -9.66 -16.06
C GLY A 234 15.64 -10.89 -15.55
N LEU A 235 16.16 -11.72 -16.46
CA LEU A 235 16.89 -12.94 -16.14
C LEU A 235 18.28 -12.65 -15.53
N GLU A 236 19.02 -11.70 -16.09
CA GLU A 236 20.40 -11.42 -15.69
C GLU A 236 20.53 -10.71 -14.32
N ASN A 237 19.49 -10.04 -13.86
CA ASN A 237 19.54 -9.20 -12.66
C ASN A 237 18.98 -9.86 -11.39
N LEU A 238 18.43 -11.08 -11.45
CA LEU A 238 17.70 -11.68 -10.34
C LEU A 238 18.55 -12.28 -9.23
N ASP A 239 19.79 -12.70 -9.50
CA ASP A 239 20.65 -13.38 -8.52
C ASP A 239 21.86 -12.55 -8.06
N THR A 240 21.80 -11.25 -8.20
CA THR A 240 22.86 -10.36 -7.69
C THR A 240 22.60 -9.94 -6.23
N PRO A 241 23.64 -9.62 -5.43
CA PRO A 241 23.47 -9.08 -4.08
C PRO A 241 22.55 -7.84 -4.04
N LYS A 242 22.59 -7.04 -5.11
CA LYS A 242 21.73 -5.86 -5.30
C LYS A 242 20.26 -6.24 -5.48
N SER A 243 20.00 -7.37 -6.13
CA SER A 243 18.66 -7.94 -6.30
C SER A 243 18.12 -8.50 -4.98
N ASN A 244 18.95 -9.16 -4.17
CA ASN A 244 18.54 -9.67 -2.87
C ASN A 244 18.14 -8.57 -1.90
N ALA A 245 18.88 -7.45 -1.86
CA ALA A 245 18.48 -6.28 -1.07
C ALA A 245 17.14 -5.67 -1.54
N ARG A 246 16.85 -5.72 -2.85
CA ARG A 246 15.61 -5.24 -3.44
C ARG A 246 14.43 -6.16 -3.15
N ARG A 247 14.64 -7.50 -3.18
CA ARG A 247 13.64 -8.50 -2.75
C ARG A 247 13.29 -8.32 -1.28
N GLY A 248 14.29 -8.08 -0.41
CA GLY A 248 14.07 -7.78 1.01
C GLY A 248 13.11 -6.61 1.19
N LEU A 249 13.38 -5.48 0.51
CA LEU A 249 12.52 -4.30 0.61
C LEU A 249 11.12 -4.53 0.00
N ALA A 250 11.01 -5.31 -1.07
CA ALA A 250 9.72 -5.66 -1.63
C ALA A 250 8.92 -6.54 -0.66
N PHE A 251 9.57 -7.49 0.00
CA PHE A 251 8.95 -8.33 1.03
C PHE A 251 8.51 -7.53 2.26
N GLU A 252 9.33 -6.56 2.70
CA GLU A 252 8.91 -5.61 3.74
C GLU A 252 7.59 -4.92 3.36
N ASN A 253 7.47 -4.42 2.13
CA ASN A 253 6.24 -3.76 1.68
C ASN A 253 5.04 -4.72 1.58
N VAL A 254 5.27 -5.98 1.18
CA VAL A 254 4.23 -7.02 1.26
C VAL A 254 3.76 -7.18 2.71
N CYS A 255 4.66 -7.27 3.68
CA CYS A 255 4.31 -7.37 5.10
C CYS A 255 3.50 -6.15 5.56
N PHE A 256 3.83 -4.93 5.11
CA PHE A 256 3.02 -3.74 5.41
C PHE A 256 1.61 -3.80 4.84
N ASN A 257 1.43 -4.40 3.69
CA ASN A 257 0.11 -4.57 3.06
C ASN A 257 -0.71 -5.72 3.68
N HIS A 258 -0.07 -6.60 4.48
CA HIS A 258 -0.66 -7.80 5.08
C HIS A 258 -0.60 -7.78 6.63
N ILE A 259 -0.81 -6.62 7.22
CA ILE A 259 -0.82 -6.47 8.70
C ILE A 259 -1.95 -7.28 9.34
N ALA A 260 -3.07 -7.46 8.67
CA ALA A 260 -4.19 -8.25 9.19
C ALA A 260 -3.81 -9.73 9.34
N GLU A 261 -3.12 -10.28 8.34
CA GLU A 261 -2.63 -11.66 8.32
C GLU A 261 -1.53 -11.85 9.37
N ILE A 262 -0.59 -10.90 9.49
CA ILE A 262 0.43 -10.88 10.56
C ILE A 262 -0.22 -10.91 11.94
N LYS A 263 -1.26 -10.09 12.17
CA LYS A 263 -2.01 -10.09 13.44
C LYS A 263 -2.74 -11.42 13.68
N ASN A 264 -3.26 -12.03 12.63
CA ASN A 264 -3.90 -13.33 12.71
C ASN A 264 -2.88 -14.42 13.12
N ALA A 265 -1.72 -14.45 12.48
CA ALA A 265 -0.63 -15.37 12.79
C ALA A 265 -0.11 -15.21 14.24
N LEU A 266 -0.08 -13.99 14.76
CA LEU A 266 0.26 -13.69 16.15
C LEU A 266 -0.87 -14.03 17.15
N GLY A 267 -2.04 -14.46 16.69
CA GLY A 267 -3.21 -14.71 17.55
C GLY A 267 -3.82 -13.44 18.16
N ILE A 268 -3.60 -12.27 17.54
CA ILE A 268 -4.04 -10.96 18.04
C ILE A 268 -5.03 -10.24 17.12
N LYS A 269 -5.77 -10.98 16.30
CA LYS A 269 -6.74 -10.43 15.33
C LYS A 269 -7.68 -9.39 15.96
N ASN A 270 -8.14 -9.64 17.18
CA ASN A 270 -9.10 -8.78 17.90
C ASN A 270 -8.43 -7.78 18.85
N VAL A 271 -7.10 -7.74 18.93
CA VAL A 271 -6.39 -6.76 19.76
C VAL A 271 -6.22 -5.47 18.97
N ALA A 272 -6.60 -4.35 19.58
CA ALA A 272 -6.32 -3.05 18.98
C ALA A 272 -4.80 -2.80 18.96
N THR A 273 -4.29 -2.41 17.79
CA THR A 273 -2.86 -2.22 17.55
C THR A 273 -2.59 -0.92 16.81
N GLN A 274 -1.38 -0.38 17.01
CA GLN A 274 -0.82 0.68 16.19
C GLN A 274 0.46 0.17 15.55
N GLN A 275 0.66 0.44 14.25
CA GLN A 275 1.84 0.04 13.51
C GLN A 275 2.74 1.24 13.28
N THR A 276 4.03 1.04 13.48
CA THR A 276 5.04 2.08 13.26
C THR A 276 6.39 1.46 12.88
N LEU A 277 7.35 2.29 12.57
CA LEU A 277 8.73 1.93 12.24
C LEU A 277 9.67 2.64 13.21
N LEU A 278 10.84 2.08 13.44
CA LEU A 278 11.92 2.79 14.08
C LEU A 278 12.98 3.16 13.05
N SER A 279 13.21 4.45 12.88
CA SER A 279 14.34 4.94 12.10
C SER A 279 15.37 5.57 13.03
N PRO A 280 16.64 5.18 12.98
CA PRO A 280 17.66 5.82 13.80
C PRO A 280 17.83 7.26 13.35
N GLN A 281 17.36 8.22 14.14
CA GLN A 281 17.63 9.65 13.96
C GLN A 281 18.49 10.23 15.09
N ARG A 282 18.75 9.46 16.16
CA ARG A 282 19.65 9.85 17.23
C ARG A 282 20.96 9.11 17.06
N GLU A 283 22.05 9.83 17.01
CA GLU A 283 23.41 9.29 16.95
C GLU A 283 23.72 8.34 18.14
N ASP A 284 22.96 8.46 19.23
CA ASP A 284 23.13 7.66 20.45
C ASP A 284 22.41 6.30 20.44
N THR A 285 21.54 6.02 19.48
CA THR A 285 20.91 4.70 19.34
C THR A 285 21.61 3.89 18.27
N VAL A 286 22.75 3.34 18.63
CA VAL A 286 23.58 2.48 17.80
C VAL A 286 22.71 1.40 17.11
N ASN A 287 22.57 1.51 15.77
CA ASN A 287 22.12 0.46 14.83
C ASN A 287 20.77 -0.23 15.12
N SER A 288 19.74 0.49 15.52
CA SER A 288 18.44 -0.12 15.78
C SER A 288 17.38 0.26 14.72
N GLN A 289 17.62 -0.05 13.46
CA GLN A 289 16.53 -0.07 12.49
C GLN A 289 15.61 -1.24 12.84
N ILE A 290 14.31 -0.97 12.95
CA ILE A 290 13.27 -1.98 13.14
C ILE A 290 12.29 -1.84 11.98
N ASP A 291 12.09 -2.93 11.26
CA ASP A 291 11.32 -2.91 10.01
C ASP A 291 9.83 -2.67 10.27
N LEU A 292 9.28 -3.20 11.38
CA LEU A 292 7.90 -2.98 11.78
C LEU A 292 7.78 -3.10 13.30
N ILE A 293 7.06 -2.17 13.93
CA ILE A 293 6.69 -2.25 15.36
C ILE A 293 5.17 -2.37 15.44
N ILE A 294 4.67 -3.34 16.19
CA ILE A 294 3.26 -3.50 16.50
C ILE A 294 3.06 -3.23 17.98
N GLU A 295 2.51 -2.05 18.29
CA GLU A 295 2.11 -1.67 19.65
C GLU A 295 0.71 -2.20 19.92
N ARG A 296 0.58 -3.04 20.94
CA ARG A 296 -0.66 -3.72 21.30
C ARG A 296 -1.28 -3.09 22.54
N LYS A 297 -2.60 -3.03 22.58
CA LYS A 297 -3.35 -2.53 23.75
C LYS A 297 -3.31 -3.46 24.97
N ASP A 298 -2.86 -4.70 24.81
CA ASP A 298 -2.63 -5.68 25.88
C ASP A 298 -1.24 -5.58 26.52
N ASN A 299 -0.56 -4.44 26.37
CA ASN A 299 0.75 -4.13 26.94
C ASN A 299 1.90 -4.99 26.39
N ILE A 300 1.83 -5.41 25.15
CA ILE A 300 2.92 -6.06 24.45
C ILE A 300 3.33 -5.22 23.24
N ILE A 301 4.63 -5.15 22.98
CA ILE A 301 5.20 -4.50 21.81
C ILE A 301 6.02 -5.53 21.04
N ASN A 302 5.61 -5.86 19.83
CA ASN A 302 6.33 -6.73 18.93
C ASN A 302 7.30 -5.90 18.07
N LEU A 303 8.60 -6.15 18.21
CA LEU A 303 9.65 -5.60 17.35
C LEU A 303 9.89 -6.60 16.21
N CYS A 304 9.28 -6.35 15.08
CA CYS A 304 9.31 -7.27 13.95
C CYS A 304 10.54 -7.01 13.08
N GLU A 305 11.28 -8.08 12.84
CA GLU A 305 12.36 -8.17 11.88
C GLU A 305 11.86 -8.90 10.65
N ILE A 306 11.95 -8.28 9.48
CA ILE A 306 11.44 -8.84 8.24
C ILE A 306 12.63 -9.31 7.39
N LYS A 307 12.67 -10.61 7.04
CA LYS A 307 13.77 -11.21 6.29
C LYS A 307 13.26 -12.03 5.10
N PHE A 308 13.64 -11.60 3.91
CA PHE A 308 13.47 -12.41 2.70
C PHE A 308 14.67 -13.34 2.55
N TYR A 309 14.46 -14.62 2.65
CA TYR A 309 15.50 -15.65 2.56
C TYR A 309 15.04 -16.77 1.63
N SER A 310 15.99 -17.52 1.08
CA SER A 310 15.72 -18.68 0.21
C SER A 310 15.63 -20.01 0.98
N ASP A 311 15.83 -19.99 2.30
CA ASP A 311 15.83 -21.14 3.19
C ASP A 311 15.50 -20.66 4.62
N ASP A 312 15.51 -21.54 5.60
CA ASP A 312 15.34 -21.21 7.01
C ASP A 312 16.36 -20.17 7.47
N TYR A 313 15.88 -19.12 8.12
CA TYR A 313 16.73 -18.06 8.64
C TYR A 313 17.55 -18.57 9.83
N THR A 314 18.85 -18.32 9.83
CA THR A 314 19.76 -18.72 10.90
C THR A 314 20.24 -17.48 11.68
N VAL A 315 19.98 -17.44 12.99
CA VAL A 315 20.46 -16.37 13.87
C VAL A 315 21.93 -16.60 14.20
N SER A 316 22.80 -15.62 13.87
CA SER A 316 24.19 -15.64 14.29
C SER A 316 24.35 -15.08 15.72
N LYS A 317 25.46 -15.44 16.39
CA LYS A 317 25.81 -14.93 17.73
C LYS A 317 25.86 -13.40 17.78
N GLU A 318 26.40 -12.78 16.74
CA GLU A 318 26.48 -11.34 16.65
C GLU A 318 25.09 -10.70 16.53
N TYR A 319 24.25 -11.30 15.68
CA TYR A 319 22.89 -10.81 15.48
C TYR A 319 22.02 -11.01 16.72
N TYR A 320 22.17 -12.12 17.42
CA TYR A 320 21.54 -12.34 18.75
C TYR A 320 21.85 -11.21 19.73
N ARG A 321 23.13 -10.83 19.84
CA ARG A 321 23.54 -9.71 20.70
C ARG A 321 22.86 -8.40 20.30
N ARG A 322 22.76 -8.13 19.00
CA ARG A 322 22.06 -6.92 18.51
C ARG A 322 20.57 -6.94 18.86
N LEU A 323 19.89 -8.08 18.73
CA LEU A 323 18.48 -8.24 19.11
C LEU A 323 18.26 -8.00 20.59
N LEU A 324 19.12 -8.52 21.47
CA LEU A 324 19.05 -8.25 22.91
C LEU A 324 19.32 -6.78 23.24
N GLN A 325 20.30 -6.16 22.59
CA GLN A 325 20.60 -4.74 22.79
C GLN A 325 19.44 -3.86 22.32
N ARG A 326 18.75 -4.24 21.25
CA ARG A 326 17.55 -3.57 20.73
C ARG A 326 16.45 -3.51 21.78
N ILE A 327 16.14 -4.63 22.45
CA ILE A 327 15.16 -4.66 23.53
C ILE A 327 15.57 -3.70 24.66
N LYS A 328 16.84 -3.74 25.08
CA LYS A 328 17.37 -2.84 26.11
C LYS A 328 17.25 -1.37 25.76
N ASN A 329 17.42 -1.03 24.48
CA ASN A 329 17.31 0.37 24.00
C ASN A 329 15.85 0.84 23.93
N ILE A 330 14.91 -0.06 23.62
CA ILE A 330 13.48 0.27 23.50
C ILE A 330 12.79 0.28 24.87
N GLN A 331 13.16 -0.62 25.78
CA GLN A 331 12.50 -0.76 27.08
C GLN A 331 12.35 0.55 27.89
N PRO A 332 13.32 1.48 27.91
CA PRO A 332 13.16 2.77 28.58
C PRO A 332 12.18 3.73 27.90
N LEU A 333 11.89 3.52 26.60
CA LEU A 333 10.99 4.37 25.82
C LEU A 333 9.52 3.96 25.94
N VAL A 334 9.25 2.81 26.58
CA VAL A 334 7.92 2.26 26.75
C VAL A 334 7.47 2.30 28.19
N ASN A 335 6.15 2.17 28.40
CA ASN A 335 5.60 2.05 29.73
C ASN A 335 6.20 0.81 30.45
N LYS A 336 6.57 0.96 31.72
CA LYS A 336 7.13 -0.13 32.55
C LYS A 336 6.27 -1.40 32.59
N LYS A 337 4.97 -1.29 32.32
CA LYS A 337 4.04 -2.42 32.26
C LYS A 337 4.05 -3.15 30.89
N CYS A 338 4.72 -2.59 29.88
CA CYS A 338 4.78 -3.20 28.56
C CYS A 338 5.93 -4.21 28.47
N ALA A 339 5.62 -5.39 27.95
CA ALA A 339 6.62 -6.38 27.55
C ALA A 339 7.05 -6.14 26.11
N VAL A 340 8.36 -6.10 25.88
CA VAL A 340 8.94 -5.94 24.52
C VAL A 340 9.43 -7.31 24.04
N ARG A 341 9.02 -7.73 22.82
CA ARG A 341 9.36 -9.02 22.24
C ARG A 341 9.89 -8.83 20.82
N ASN A 342 10.91 -9.61 20.44
CA ASN A 342 11.32 -9.71 19.05
C ASN A 342 10.44 -10.74 18.33
N THR A 343 9.97 -10.38 17.15
CA THR A 343 9.20 -11.23 16.23
C THR A 343 9.94 -11.33 14.91
N LEU A 344 10.12 -12.54 14.39
CA LEU A 344 10.67 -12.76 13.05
C LEU A 344 9.53 -12.93 12.05
N ILE A 345 9.60 -12.24 10.91
CA ILE A 345 8.74 -12.48 9.76
C ILE A 345 9.66 -12.87 8.61
N THR A 346 9.52 -14.07 8.09
CA THR A 346 10.44 -14.61 7.08
C THR A 346 9.71 -15.44 6.03
N THR A 347 10.38 -15.72 4.92
CA THR A 347 9.80 -16.52 3.83
C THR A 347 9.63 -17.99 4.17
N PHE A 348 10.58 -18.60 4.88
CA PHE A 348 10.54 -20.03 5.22
C PHE A 348 10.37 -20.24 6.72
N GLY A 349 11.43 -20.32 7.47
CA GLY A 349 11.35 -20.58 8.89
C GLY A 349 12.54 -20.04 9.66
N LEU A 350 12.66 -20.49 10.91
CA LEU A 350 13.79 -20.20 11.78
C LEU A 350 14.52 -21.49 12.13
N LYS A 351 15.77 -21.62 11.70
CA LYS A 351 16.60 -22.75 12.05
C LYS A 351 16.88 -22.74 13.55
N LYS A 352 16.56 -23.84 14.23
CA LYS A 352 16.81 -24.01 15.66
C LYS A 352 18.32 -24.07 15.92
N ASN A 353 18.81 -23.15 16.75
CA ASN A 353 20.17 -23.14 17.29
C ASN A 353 20.15 -22.46 18.69
N GLU A 354 21.31 -22.32 19.32
CA GLU A 354 21.45 -21.70 20.65
C GLU A 354 20.98 -20.22 20.69
N TYR A 355 20.84 -19.56 19.55
CA TYR A 355 20.46 -18.14 19.40
C TYR A 355 19.02 -17.94 18.93
N SER A 356 18.33 -18.99 18.52
CA SER A 356 16.97 -18.88 17.96
C SER A 356 15.94 -18.36 18.98
N SER A 357 16.21 -18.54 20.28
CA SER A 357 15.40 -18.02 21.38
C SER A 357 15.35 -16.48 21.47
N ALA A 358 16.13 -15.77 20.64
CA ALA A 358 16.03 -14.31 20.52
C ALA A 358 14.68 -13.83 19.97
N PHE A 359 13.99 -14.68 19.22
CA PHE A 359 12.64 -14.42 18.73
C PHE A 359 11.60 -15.18 19.56
N SER A 360 10.63 -14.44 20.08
CA SER A 360 9.50 -15.01 20.83
C SER A 360 8.45 -15.59 19.89
N ASP A 361 8.31 -14.96 18.70
CA ASP A 361 7.31 -15.31 17.71
C ASP A 361 8.00 -15.39 16.33
N VAL A 362 7.58 -16.36 15.52
CA VAL A 362 8.06 -16.54 14.14
C VAL A 362 6.83 -16.65 13.25
N ILE A 363 6.78 -15.79 12.23
CA ILE A 363 5.74 -15.77 11.21
C ILE A 363 6.42 -16.15 9.90
N VAL A 364 5.87 -17.12 9.20
CA VAL A 364 6.37 -17.57 7.90
C VAL A 364 5.48 -17.04 6.78
N LEU A 365 5.97 -17.11 5.56
CA LEU A 365 5.23 -16.67 4.39
C LEU A 365 3.85 -17.32 4.27
N ASP A 366 3.75 -18.62 4.59
CA ASP A 366 2.49 -19.37 4.50
C ASP A 366 1.41 -18.80 5.43
N ASP A 367 1.79 -18.23 6.57
CA ASP A 367 0.86 -17.54 7.47
C ASP A 367 0.22 -16.31 6.83
N LEU A 368 0.91 -15.65 5.88
CA LEU A 368 0.41 -14.48 5.17
C LEU A 368 -0.57 -14.85 4.04
N PHE A 369 -0.68 -16.13 3.67
CA PHE A 369 -1.69 -16.65 2.76
C PHE A 369 -2.98 -17.08 3.48
N SER A 370 -2.97 -17.10 4.81
CA SER A 370 -4.13 -17.51 5.62
C SER A 370 -5.03 -16.30 5.89
N LEU A 371 -6.30 -16.40 5.51
CA LEU A 371 -7.34 -15.38 5.79
C LEU A 371 -7.91 -15.52 7.21
#